data_181c9af1b7e650f212637cacfec0fd0b
#
_entry.id   181c9af1b7e650f212637cacfec0fd0b
#
_cell.length_a   1.000
_cell.length_b   1.000
_cell.length_c   1.000
_cell.angle_alpha   90.00
_cell.angle_beta   90.00
_cell.angle_gamma   90.00
#
_symmetry.space_group_name_H-M   'P 1'
#
loop_
_entity.id
_entity.type
_entity.pdbx_description
1 polymer ?
#
loop_
_entity_poly.entity_id
_entity_poly.type
_entity_poly.pdbx_seq_one_letter_code
_entity_poly.pdbx_strand_id
1 'polypeptide(L)'
;MNHTAEKLLTFIKESPTAFQAVEMMKTRFTENGFTELKEDEHWEIKNGGKYFVIRNHSAIIAFTVPEVSSDVFHIIASHSDSPSLKIKENPEMVENGYVKLNVELYGGALLAPWFDRPLSVAGRLIVKEDEQICEKLVIVDKDMLMIPNLAIHMNREANSGYKYNVQKDMLPLYGLESAKGSFFKTVAEAAGVKEEDILGHDLFLYNRMPGTVWGSEEEFVSAPRLDDLQCAFSSMEGLIAGKNEKSICVHMVMDNEEVGSGTRQGAASTFLRDTLLRINLGLGRSYEDYLISLAKSFMISADNAHAIHPNYPEKADPVNRPHINAGIAVKYNANQKYCTDGISAALFKELCKEAGVSCQVYVNRSDVAGGSTLGNISNTQVALNTVDIGLPQLAMHSPYETAGVKDTCDFVKLAGVFYA
;
A
#
# COMPACT_ATOMS: atom_id res chain seq x y z
N MET A 1 22.24 3.00 -5.08
CA MET A 1 21.01 2.37 -5.55
C MET A 1 20.65 1.16 -4.69
N ASN A 2 21.53 0.21 -4.50
CA ASN A 2 21.23 -1.00 -3.71
C ASN A 2 20.75 -0.73 -2.28
N HIS A 3 21.33 0.25 -1.59
CA HIS A 3 20.93 0.60 -0.22
C HIS A 3 19.44 1.03 -0.11
N THR A 4 18.88 1.77 -1.07
CA THR A 4 17.45 2.12 -1.08
C THR A 4 16.58 0.88 -1.31
N ALA A 5 16.99 0.00 -2.24
CA ALA A 5 16.29 -1.25 -2.49
C ALA A 5 16.32 -2.19 -1.27
N GLU A 6 17.46 -2.28 -0.56
CA GLU A 6 17.58 -3.08 0.67
C GLU A 6 16.65 -2.55 1.79
N LYS A 7 16.57 -1.22 1.95
CA LYS A 7 15.62 -0.60 2.89
C LYS A 7 14.17 -0.89 2.51
N LEU A 8 13.81 -0.78 1.21
CA LEU A 8 12.49 -1.14 0.72
C LEU A 8 12.16 -2.61 1.03
N LEU A 9 13.09 -3.53 0.73
CA LEU A 9 12.89 -4.96 1.00
C LEU A 9 12.73 -5.26 2.49
N THR A 10 13.46 -4.55 3.35
CA THR A 10 13.31 -4.64 4.81
C THR A 10 11.93 -4.15 5.23
N PHE A 11 11.50 -2.98 4.76
CA PHE A 11 10.18 -2.42 5.03
C PHE A 11 9.05 -3.37 4.59
N ILE A 12 9.12 -3.93 3.38
CA ILE A 12 8.14 -4.90 2.85
C ILE A 12 8.12 -6.19 3.69
N LYS A 13 9.29 -6.70 4.08
CA LYS A 13 9.38 -7.90 4.93
C LYS A 13 8.64 -7.73 6.26
N GLU A 14 8.77 -6.57 6.87
CA GLU A 14 8.17 -6.23 8.17
C GLU A 14 6.71 -5.76 8.05
N SER A 15 6.22 -5.61 6.82
CA SER A 15 4.87 -5.11 6.50
C SER A 15 4.01 -6.17 5.78
N PRO A 16 3.73 -7.35 6.36
CA PRO A 16 2.96 -8.40 5.70
C PRO A 16 1.48 -8.04 5.44
N THR A 17 0.93 -7.07 6.15
CA THR A 17 -0.42 -6.52 5.93
C THR A 17 -0.44 -5.00 6.12
N ALA A 18 -1.56 -4.35 5.80
CA ALA A 18 -1.76 -2.92 6.02
C ALA A 18 -1.51 -2.49 7.47
N PHE A 19 -1.87 -3.33 8.45
CA PHE A 19 -1.67 -3.04 9.87
C PHE A 19 -0.18 -2.96 10.23
N GLN A 20 0.62 -3.92 9.80
CA GLN A 20 2.07 -3.91 10.05
C GLN A 20 2.76 -2.80 9.23
N ALA A 21 2.28 -2.50 8.02
CA ALA A 21 2.82 -1.40 7.22
C ALA A 21 2.66 -0.06 7.93
N VAL A 22 1.49 0.21 8.51
CA VAL A 22 1.24 1.43 9.30
C VAL A 22 2.06 1.45 10.59
N GLU A 23 2.20 0.33 11.30
CA GLU A 23 3.03 0.26 12.51
C GLU A 23 4.52 0.52 12.20
N MET A 24 5.02 0.02 11.06
CA MET A 24 6.39 0.32 10.59
C MET A 24 6.56 1.81 10.27
N MET A 25 5.59 2.42 9.57
CA MET A 25 5.62 3.87 9.29
C MET A 25 5.56 4.69 10.59
N LYS A 26 4.68 4.33 11.53
CA LYS A 26 4.59 4.93 12.86
C LYS A 26 5.93 4.89 13.59
N THR A 27 6.59 3.71 13.61
CA THR A 27 7.90 3.54 14.22
C THR A 27 8.92 4.46 13.57
N ARG A 28 9.00 4.48 12.24
CA ARG A 28 9.91 5.34 11.49
C ARG A 28 9.68 6.83 11.74
N PHE A 29 8.40 7.27 11.78
CA PHE A 29 8.07 8.65 12.08
C PHE A 29 8.45 9.02 13.53
N THR A 30 8.15 8.15 14.49
CA THR A 30 8.49 8.38 15.91
C THR A 30 10.01 8.51 16.10
N GLU A 31 10.81 7.63 15.48
CA GLU A 31 12.27 7.68 15.49
C GLU A 31 12.84 8.97 14.87
N ASN A 32 12.07 9.64 13.97
CA ASN A 32 12.44 10.89 13.32
C ASN A 32 11.77 12.14 13.94
N GLY A 33 11.27 12.00 15.16
CA GLY A 33 10.78 13.11 15.98
C GLY A 33 9.36 13.58 15.63
N PHE A 34 8.57 12.75 14.98
CA PHE A 34 7.14 13.03 14.80
C PHE A 34 6.34 12.66 16.03
N THR A 35 5.35 13.48 16.37
CA THR A 35 4.42 13.27 17.48
C THR A 35 3.10 12.68 16.99
N GLU A 36 2.63 11.61 17.62
CA GLU A 36 1.32 11.04 17.36
C GLU A 36 0.21 11.96 17.86
N LEU A 37 -0.76 12.25 17.00
CA LEU A 37 -1.99 12.95 17.32
C LEU A 37 -3.16 11.96 17.35
N LYS A 38 -4.06 12.08 18.33
CA LYS A 38 -5.26 11.25 18.41
C LYS A 38 -6.47 11.95 17.80
N GLU A 39 -7.30 11.20 17.10
CA GLU A 39 -8.50 11.78 16.45
C GLU A 39 -9.53 12.28 17.45
N ASP A 40 -9.62 11.70 18.63
CA ASP A 40 -10.53 12.02 19.73
C ASP A 40 -10.01 13.08 20.71
N GLU A 41 -8.83 13.68 20.44
CA GLU A 41 -8.21 14.71 21.24
C GLU A 41 -8.10 16.05 20.49
N HIS A 42 -7.91 17.16 21.20
CA HIS A 42 -7.54 18.44 20.61
C HIS A 42 -6.09 18.42 20.12
N TRP A 43 -5.84 18.98 18.94
CA TRP A 43 -4.50 19.05 18.37
C TRP A 43 -3.84 20.40 18.67
N GLU A 44 -2.63 20.34 19.22
CA GLU A 44 -1.74 21.50 19.36
C GLU A 44 -0.73 21.49 18.22
N ILE A 45 -1.01 22.25 17.16
CA ILE A 45 -0.14 22.35 15.98
C ILE A 45 0.75 23.58 16.10
N LYS A 46 2.06 23.43 15.87
CA LYS A 46 3.07 24.49 15.94
C LYS A 46 3.88 24.56 14.66
N ASN A 47 4.35 25.74 14.29
CA ASN A 47 5.36 25.90 13.26
C ASN A 47 6.62 25.11 13.65
N GLY A 48 7.29 24.50 12.66
CA GLY A 48 8.41 23.59 12.89
C GLY A 48 8.01 22.19 13.39
N GLY A 49 6.73 21.95 13.68
CA GLY A 49 6.25 20.69 14.24
C GLY A 49 6.15 19.56 13.19
N LYS A 50 6.29 18.33 13.69
CA LYS A 50 6.18 17.09 12.92
C LYS A 50 5.17 16.20 13.62
N TYR A 51 4.18 15.71 12.87
CA TYR A 51 3.04 15.00 13.47
C TYR A 51 2.59 13.85 12.57
N PHE A 52 1.91 12.87 13.15
CA PHE A 52 1.14 11.88 12.40
C PHE A 52 -0.16 11.52 13.14
N VAL A 53 -1.14 11.06 12.39
CA VAL A 53 -2.42 10.54 12.89
C VAL A 53 -2.73 9.23 12.21
N ILE A 54 -3.27 8.27 12.95
CA ILE A 54 -3.59 6.92 12.48
C ILE A 54 -5.09 6.69 12.58
N ARG A 55 -5.67 6.09 11.54
CA ARG A 55 -7.06 5.63 11.54
C ARG A 55 -7.13 4.13 11.31
N ASN A 56 -7.90 3.42 12.14
CA ASN A 56 -8.10 1.97 12.08
C ASN A 56 -6.81 1.13 12.12
N HIS A 57 -5.68 1.68 12.58
CA HIS A 57 -4.34 1.07 12.55
C HIS A 57 -3.90 0.56 11.16
N SER A 58 -4.58 0.99 10.09
CA SER A 58 -4.29 0.58 8.72
C SER A 58 -4.17 1.73 7.72
N ALA A 59 -4.47 2.96 8.15
CA ALA A 59 -4.24 4.19 7.40
C ALA A 59 -3.50 5.20 8.26
N ILE A 60 -2.59 5.99 7.68
CA ILE A 60 -1.78 6.98 8.36
C ILE A 60 -1.64 8.25 7.51
N ILE A 61 -1.72 9.41 8.18
CA ILE A 61 -1.35 10.70 7.59
C ILE A 61 -0.26 11.30 8.47
N ALA A 62 0.94 11.50 7.93
CA ALA A 62 2.04 12.20 8.60
C ALA A 62 2.28 13.55 7.92
N PHE A 63 2.63 14.56 8.71
CA PHE A 63 2.85 15.89 8.16
C PHE A 63 3.90 16.67 8.93
N THR A 64 4.52 17.60 8.22
CA THR A 64 5.47 18.56 8.78
C THR A 64 4.97 19.97 8.51
N VAL A 65 5.10 20.85 9.49
CA VAL A 65 4.73 22.27 9.39
C VAL A 65 6.03 23.08 9.31
N PRO A 66 6.20 23.98 8.31
CA PRO A 66 7.42 24.78 8.24
C PRO A 66 7.55 25.77 9.38
N GLU A 67 8.78 26.22 9.67
CA GLU A 67 9.04 27.28 10.68
C GLU A 67 8.36 28.60 10.28
N VAL A 68 8.39 28.90 8.97
CA VAL A 68 7.73 30.09 8.42
C VAL A 68 6.28 29.71 8.06
N SER A 69 5.33 30.55 8.44
CA SER A 69 3.92 30.32 8.16
C SER A 69 3.68 30.04 6.66
N SER A 70 3.08 28.91 6.35
CA SER A 70 2.66 28.54 4.99
C SER A 70 1.20 28.09 4.98
N ASP A 71 0.48 28.43 3.92
CA ASP A 71 -0.93 28.06 3.69
C ASP A 71 -1.08 27.07 2.52
N VAL A 72 -0.01 26.40 2.10
CA VAL A 72 0.00 25.46 0.99
C VAL A 72 0.28 24.05 1.50
N PHE A 73 -0.49 23.08 1.06
CA PHE A 73 -0.25 21.66 1.31
C PHE A 73 0.43 21.01 0.10
N HIS A 74 1.55 20.34 0.32
CA HIS A 74 2.19 19.43 -0.63
C HIS A 74 1.93 18.00 -0.16
N ILE A 75 1.14 17.24 -0.92
CA ILE A 75 0.62 15.95 -0.49
C ILE A 75 1.13 14.85 -1.43
N ILE A 76 1.69 13.76 -0.89
CA ILE A 76 1.86 12.51 -1.62
C ILE A 76 0.96 11.46 -0.97
N ALA A 77 0.10 10.85 -1.79
CA ALA A 77 -0.88 9.86 -1.40
C ALA A 77 -0.51 8.50 -1.98
N SER A 78 -0.67 7.42 -1.20
CA SER A 78 -0.44 6.02 -1.55
C SER A 78 -1.35 5.11 -0.71
N HIS A 79 -1.24 3.78 -0.86
CA HIS A 79 -2.04 2.86 -0.04
C HIS A 79 -1.20 1.79 0.67
N SER A 80 -1.79 1.18 1.71
CA SER A 80 -1.14 0.23 2.61
C SER A 80 -1.52 -1.23 2.34
N ASP A 81 -2.69 -1.45 1.73
CA ASP A 81 -3.23 -2.77 1.45
C ASP A 81 -2.70 -3.35 0.13
N SER A 82 -2.89 -4.64 -0.07
CA SER A 82 -2.50 -5.37 -1.28
C SER A 82 -3.41 -6.59 -1.44
N PRO A 83 -3.64 -7.10 -2.66
CA PRO A 83 -4.47 -8.26 -2.88
C PRO A 83 -3.95 -9.49 -2.14
N SER A 84 -4.85 -10.20 -1.44
CA SER A 84 -4.52 -11.34 -0.61
C SER A 84 -5.71 -12.29 -0.41
N LEU A 85 -5.54 -13.27 0.45
CA LEU A 85 -6.58 -14.18 0.94
C LEU A 85 -6.83 -13.89 2.42
N LYS A 86 -8.03 -13.40 2.75
CA LYS A 86 -8.46 -13.12 4.13
C LYS A 86 -8.99 -14.39 4.78
N ILE A 87 -8.56 -14.66 6.00
CA ILE A 87 -9.08 -15.75 6.85
C ILE A 87 -10.50 -15.40 7.30
N LYS A 88 -11.46 -16.31 7.10
CA LYS A 88 -12.85 -16.15 7.58
C LYS A 88 -12.97 -16.44 9.07
N GLU A 89 -14.08 -15.99 9.70
CA GLU A 89 -14.31 -16.08 11.15
C GLU A 89 -14.23 -17.51 11.72
N ASN A 90 -14.73 -18.51 11.02
CA ASN A 90 -14.62 -19.93 11.41
C ASN A 90 -13.75 -20.64 10.35
N PRO A 91 -12.41 -20.57 10.47
CA PRO A 91 -11.54 -20.92 9.37
C PRO A 91 -11.31 -22.41 9.18
N GLU A 92 -11.33 -23.24 10.23
CA GLU A 92 -10.94 -24.65 10.10
C GLU A 92 -12.00 -25.49 9.39
N MET A 93 -11.60 -26.16 8.33
CA MET A 93 -12.38 -27.12 7.56
C MET A 93 -11.67 -28.48 7.62
N VAL A 94 -12.31 -29.46 8.28
CA VAL A 94 -11.79 -30.83 8.41
C VAL A 94 -12.44 -31.72 7.37
N GLU A 95 -11.65 -32.22 6.42
CA GLU A 95 -12.14 -33.05 5.32
C GLU A 95 -11.06 -34.00 4.82
N ASN A 96 -11.42 -35.24 4.57
CA ASN A 96 -10.53 -36.26 4.00
C ASN A 96 -9.22 -36.49 4.76
N GLY A 97 -9.23 -36.32 6.10
CA GLY A 97 -8.03 -36.47 6.95
C GLY A 97 -7.11 -35.24 7.00
N TYR A 98 -7.56 -34.12 6.47
CA TYR A 98 -6.81 -32.84 6.45
C TYR A 98 -7.60 -31.73 7.12
N VAL A 99 -6.86 -30.76 7.63
CA VAL A 99 -7.37 -29.44 8.05
C VAL A 99 -6.96 -28.42 7.01
N LYS A 100 -7.94 -27.77 6.40
CA LYS A 100 -7.78 -26.62 5.48
C LYS A 100 -8.31 -25.37 6.14
N LEU A 101 -7.90 -24.19 5.70
CA LEU A 101 -8.47 -22.93 6.17
C LEU A 101 -9.44 -22.35 5.13
N ASN A 102 -10.58 -21.88 5.62
CA ASN A 102 -11.58 -21.19 4.83
C ASN A 102 -11.16 -19.73 4.67
N VAL A 103 -11.01 -19.31 3.43
CA VAL A 103 -10.54 -17.98 3.06
C VAL A 103 -11.46 -17.31 2.06
N GLU A 104 -11.37 -16.01 1.94
CA GLU A 104 -11.98 -15.24 0.86
C GLU A 104 -10.95 -14.34 0.18
N LEU A 105 -11.19 -14.05 -1.09
CA LEU A 105 -10.32 -13.18 -1.87
C LEU A 105 -10.51 -11.73 -1.43
N TYR A 106 -9.42 -11.05 -1.14
CA TYR A 106 -9.33 -9.62 -0.91
C TYR A 106 -8.66 -8.98 -2.13
N GLY A 107 -9.38 -8.11 -2.83
CA GLY A 107 -8.90 -7.44 -4.04
C GLY A 107 -8.80 -8.35 -5.27
N GLY A 108 -8.16 -7.86 -6.31
CA GLY A 108 -8.05 -8.50 -7.62
C GLY A 108 -6.77 -9.32 -7.82
N ALA A 109 -6.50 -10.36 -7.00
CA ALA A 109 -5.25 -11.11 -7.05
C ALA A 109 -5.07 -11.99 -8.32
N LEU A 110 -3.83 -12.14 -8.77
CA LEU A 110 -3.40 -13.22 -9.64
C LEU A 110 -3.36 -14.52 -8.83
N LEU A 111 -4.25 -15.48 -9.11
CA LEU A 111 -4.41 -16.67 -8.27
C LEU A 111 -3.30 -17.71 -8.46
N ALA A 112 -2.88 -17.97 -9.71
CA ALA A 112 -1.87 -18.99 -10.03
C ALA A 112 -0.56 -18.88 -9.23
N PRO A 113 0.00 -17.69 -8.99
CA PRO A 113 1.24 -17.58 -8.22
C PRO A 113 1.12 -17.88 -6.73
N TRP A 114 -0.07 -18.08 -6.17
CA TRP A 114 -0.25 -18.45 -4.76
C TRP A 114 0.00 -19.93 -4.47
N PHE A 115 -0.01 -20.78 -5.50
CA PHE A 115 0.21 -22.22 -5.34
C PHE A 115 1.67 -22.56 -5.07
N ASP A 116 1.87 -23.67 -4.35
CA ASP A 116 3.16 -24.35 -4.10
C ASP A 116 4.23 -23.45 -3.46
N ARG A 117 3.79 -22.50 -2.61
CA ARG A 117 4.66 -21.55 -1.92
C ARG A 117 4.52 -21.68 -0.41
N PRO A 118 5.58 -21.41 0.36
CA PRO A 118 5.46 -21.26 1.80
C PRO A 118 4.63 -20.02 2.12
N LEU A 119 3.51 -20.21 2.81
CA LEU A 119 2.59 -19.17 3.25
C LEU A 119 2.50 -19.15 4.77
N SER A 120 2.11 -18.01 5.32
CA SER A 120 1.75 -17.86 6.70
C SER A 120 0.65 -16.83 6.87
N VAL A 121 0.35 -16.46 8.13
CA VAL A 121 -0.74 -15.55 8.50
C VAL A 121 -0.18 -14.37 9.27
N ALA A 122 -0.67 -13.18 8.94
CA ALA A 122 -0.44 -11.95 9.69
C ALA A 122 -1.69 -11.09 9.71
N GLY A 123 -1.70 -10.07 10.56
CA GLY A 123 -2.81 -9.15 10.71
C GLY A 123 -2.94 -8.64 12.13
N ARG A 124 -4.17 -8.57 12.62
CA ARG A 124 -4.47 -8.19 14.00
C ARG A 124 -5.48 -9.13 14.65
N LEU A 125 -5.37 -9.24 15.96
CA LEU A 125 -6.37 -9.81 16.85
C LEU A 125 -7.03 -8.69 17.66
N ILE A 126 -8.30 -8.84 17.92
CA ILE A 126 -9.03 -8.03 18.88
C ILE A 126 -9.21 -8.90 20.12
N VAL A 127 -8.64 -8.48 21.22
CA VAL A 127 -8.59 -9.29 22.47
C VAL A 127 -9.19 -8.53 23.63
N LYS A 128 -9.61 -9.25 24.65
CA LYS A 128 -10.04 -8.72 25.94
C LYS A 128 -8.87 -8.79 26.93
N GLU A 129 -8.36 -7.63 27.37
CA GLU A 129 -7.34 -7.51 28.43
C GLU A 129 -7.87 -6.57 29.53
N ASP A 130 -7.84 -6.99 30.78
CA ASP A 130 -8.25 -6.17 31.94
C ASP A 130 -9.60 -5.43 31.75
N GLU A 131 -10.61 -6.16 31.23
CA GLU A 131 -11.97 -5.64 30.92
C GLU A 131 -11.98 -4.62 29.74
N GLN A 132 -10.87 -4.37 29.07
CA GLN A 132 -10.80 -3.51 27.89
C GLN A 132 -10.66 -4.33 26.60
N ILE A 133 -11.19 -3.77 25.52
CA ILE A 133 -10.98 -4.33 24.17
C ILE A 133 -9.69 -3.70 23.61
N CYS A 134 -8.70 -4.55 23.36
CA CYS A 134 -7.39 -4.14 22.87
C CYS A 134 -7.11 -4.78 21.51
N GLU A 135 -6.25 -4.13 20.74
CA GLU A 135 -5.73 -4.64 19.47
C GLU A 135 -4.32 -5.18 19.66
N LYS A 136 -4.03 -6.34 19.07
CA LYS A 136 -2.71 -6.96 19.04
C LYS A 136 -2.33 -7.31 17.62
N LEU A 137 -1.25 -6.73 17.14
CA LEU A 137 -0.66 -7.13 15.85
C LEU A 137 -0.05 -8.52 15.98
N VAL A 138 -0.19 -9.31 14.94
CA VAL A 138 0.36 -10.65 14.89
C VAL A 138 1.01 -10.95 13.53
N ILE A 139 2.20 -11.56 13.60
CA ILE A 139 2.88 -12.18 12.46
C ILE A 139 3.25 -13.58 12.90
N VAL A 140 2.70 -14.60 12.25
CA VAL A 140 3.14 -15.98 12.49
C VAL A 140 4.38 -16.22 11.63
N ASP A 141 5.57 -16.06 12.23
CA ASP A 141 6.84 -16.13 11.51
C ASP A 141 7.36 -17.57 11.36
N LYS A 142 6.56 -18.42 10.72
CA LYS A 142 6.92 -19.78 10.30
C LYS A 142 6.18 -20.17 9.02
N ASP A 143 6.74 -21.11 8.26
CA ASP A 143 6.05 -21.74 7.14
C ASP A 143 4.91 -22.60 7.68
N MET A 144 3.68 -22.15 7.52
CA MET A 144 2.54 -22.73 8.21
C MET A 144 1.49 -23.30 7.25
N LEU A 145 1.41 -22.76 6.07
CA LEU A 145 0.36 -23.01 5.09
C LEU A 145 0.93 -23.23 3.71
N MET A 146 0.20 -23.98 2.90
CA MET A 146 0.46 -24.10 1.47
C MET A 146 -0.84 -24.34 0.72
N ILE A 147 -0.97 -23.78 -0.49
CA ILE A 147 -2.04 -24.11 -1.42
C ILE A 147 -1.44 -25.08 -2.44
N PRO A 148 -1.62 -26.40 -2.31
CA PRO A 148 -1.01 -27.36 -3.22
C PRO A 148 -1.75 -27.40 -4.55
N ASN A 149 -1.01 -27.39 -5.67
CA ASN A 149 -1.58 -27.67 -6.98
C ASN A 149 -2.08 -29.11 -7.08
N LEU A 150 -3.12 -29.31 -7.89
CA LEU A 150 -3.48 -30.65 -8.33
C LEU A 150 -2.43 -31.14 -9.35
N ALA A 151 -1.91 -32.34 -9.16
CA ALA A 151 -0.89 -32.91 -10.05
C ALA A 151 -1.36 -32.94 -11.51
N ILE A 152 -0.46 -32.65 -12.45
CA ILE A 152 -0.76 -32.61 -13.90
C ILE A 152 -1.45 -33.88 -14.41
N HIS A 153 -1.16 -35.04 -13.80
CA HIS A 153 -1.79 -36.33 -14.16
C HIS A 153 -3.29 -36.36 -13.87
N MET A 154 -3.76 -35.57 -12.91
CA MET A 154 -5.17 -35.45 -12.49
C MET A 154 -5.84 -34.18 -13.03
N ASN A 155 -5.06 -33.22 -13.54
CA ASN A 155 -5.54 -31.99 -14.16
C ASN A 155 -4.75 -31.73 -15.46
N ARG A 156 -5.07 -32.43 -16.54
CA ARG A 156 -4.35 -32.29 -17.81
C ARG A 156 -4.58 -30.96 -18.51
N GLU A 157 -5.61 -30.19 -18.07
CA GLU A 157 -5.93 -28.87 -18.60
C GLU A 157 -5.20 -27.74 -17.88
N ALA A 158 -4.41 -28.04 -16.84
CA ALA A 158 -3.71 -27.03 -16.04
C ALA A 158 -2.94 -25.99 -16.88
N ASN A 159 -2.31 -26.44 -17.98
CA ASN A 159 -1.54 -25.58 -18.90
C ASN A 159 -2.34 -25.07 -20.11
N SER A 160 -3.64 -25.33 -20.17
CA SER A 160 -4.51 -25.00 -21.31
C SER A 160 -5.57 -23.94 -20.98
N GLY A 161 -5.35 -23.13 -19.93
CA GLY A 161 -6.27 -22.08 -19.51
C GLY A 161 -7.23 -22.48 -18.39
N TYR A 162 -6.78 -23.29 -17.43
CA TYR A 162 -7.57 -23.66 -16.25
C TYR A 162 -8.09 -22.45 -15.49
N LYS A 163 -9.41 -22.43 -15.22
CA LYS A 163 -10.07 -21.36 -14.47
C LYS A 163 -10.17 -21.76 -12.99
N TYR A 164 -9.42 -21.08 -12.14
CA TYR A 164 -9.44 -21.31 -10.70
C TYR A 164 -10.79 -20.90 -10.07
N ASN A 165 -11.28 -21.74 -9.15
CA ASN A 165 -12.41 -21.45 -8.29
C ASN A 165 -11.90 -21.13 -6.87
N VAL A 166 -12.09 -19.91 -6.41
CA VAL A 166 -11.54 -19.44 -5.11
C VAL A 166 -12.02 -20.32 -3.96
N GLN A 167 -13.32 -20.70 -3.94
CA GLN A 167 -13.90 -21.52 -2.86
C GLN A 167 -13.38 -22.96 -2.83
N LYS A 168 -12.81 -23.46 -3.91
CA LYS A 168 -12.34 -24.84 -4.04
C LYS A 168 -10.83 -24.94 -4.12
N ASP A 169 -10.23 -24.14 -5.00
CA ASP A 169 -8.82 -24.31 -5.36
C ASP A 169 -7.87 -23.50 -4.46
N MET A 170 -8.38 -22.44 -3.80
CA MET A 170 -7.55 -21.50 -3.04
C MET A 170 -7.55 -21.77 -1.52
N LEU A 171 -8.08 -22.91 -1.07
CA LEU A 171 -8.11 -23.26 0.36
C LEU A 171 -6.73 -23.75 0.82
N PRO A 172 -6.02 -23.02 1.70
CA PRO A 172 -4.69 -23.44 2.14
C PRO A 172 -4.77 -24.65 3.06
N LEU A 173 -3.90 -25.61 2.82
CA LEU A 173 -3.66 -26.75 3.68
C LEU A 173 -2.92 -26.29 4.94
N TYR A 174 -3.46 -26.63 6.10
CA TYR A 174 -2.90 -26.29 7.41
C TYR A 174 -2.25 -27.49 8.10
N GLY A 175 -2.87 -28.67 8.01
CA GLY A 175 -2.33 -29.86 8.66
C GLY A 175 -3.12 -31.13 8.41
N LEU A 176 -2.74 -32.20 9.09
CA LEU A 176 -3.53 -33.42 9.17
C LEU A 176 -4.70 -33.22 10.17
N GLU A 177 -5.66 -34.14 10.19
CA GLU A 177 -6.85 -34.05 11.06
C GLU A 177 -6.49 -33.84 12.54
N SER A 178 -5.34 -34.32 13.00
CA SER A 178 -4.83 -34.11 14.36
C SER A 178 -4.55 -32.63 14.70
N ALA A 179 -4.44 -31.76 13.69
CA ALA A 179 -4.27 -30.33 13.88
C ALA A 179 -5.59 -29.57 14.11
N LYS A 180 -6.73 -30.27 14.06
CA LYS A 180 -8.04 -29.67 14.33
C LYS A 180 -8.07 -28.92 15.67
N GLY A 181 -8.59 -27.70 15.66
CA GLY A 181 -8.73 -26.83 16.83
C GLY A 181 -7.41 -26.16 17.25
N SER A 182 -6.35 -26.17 16.41
CA SER A 182 -5.07 -25.58 16.79
C SER A 182 -4.73 -24.28 16.07
N PHE A 183 -5.53 -23.84 15.11
CA PHE A 183 -5.21 -22.64 14.33
C PHE A 183 -5.14 -21.39 15.22
N PHE A 184 -6.23 -21.07 15.94
CA PHE A 184 -6.23 -19.90 16.81
C PHE A 184 -5.27 -20.00 17.98
N LYS A 185 -5.02 -21.21 18.50
CA LYS A 185 -3.95 -21.44 19.48
C LYS A 185 -2.59 -21.01 18.93
N THR A 186 -2.26 -21.42 17.71
CA THR A 186 -1.00 -21.01 17.04
C THR A 186 -0.90 -19.51 16.83
N VAL A 187 -1.99 -18.87 16.45
CA VAL A 187 -2.03 -17.41 16.24
C VAL A 187 -1.94 -16.67 17.58
N ALA A 188 -2.64 -17.14 18.61
CA ALA A 188 -2.57 -16.59 19.97
C ALA A 188 -1.16 -16.66 20.56
N GLU A 189 -0.50 -17.82 20.42
CA GLU A 189 0.89 -18.00 20.84
C GLU A 189 1.82 -16.99 20.15
N ALA A 190 1.66 -16.77 18.84
CA ALA A 190 2.46 -15.80 18.09
C ALA A 190 2.18 -14.34 18.50
N ALA A 191 0.96 -14.03 18.93
CA ALA A 191 0.57 -12.71 19.42
C ALA A 191 0.88 -12.50 20.91
N GLY A 192 1.29 -13.55 21.65
CA GLY A 192 1.52 -13.49 23.09
C GLY A 192 0.25 -13.32 23.93
N VAL A 193 -0.90 -13.82 23.43
CA VAL A 193 -2.20 -13.73 24.09
C VAL A 193 -2.79 -15.12 24.34
N LYS A 194 -3.86 -15.22 25.13
CA LYS A 194 -4.59 -16.47 25.27
C LYS A 194 -5.65 -16.59 24.17
N GLU A 195 -5.87 -17.83 23.70
CA GLU A 195 -6.90 -18.11 22.69
C GLU A 195 -8.31 -17.69 23.14
N GLU A 196 -8.63 -17.92 24.43
CA GLU A 196 -9.91 -17.58 25.05
C GLU A 196 -10.22 -16.07 25.12
N ASP A 197 -9.17 -15.24 25.04
CA ASP A 197 -9.31 -13.77 25.07
C ASP A 197 -9.55 -13.16 23.67
N ILE A 198 -9.47 -13.97 22.60
CA ILE A 198 -9.69 -13.50 21.23
C ILE A 198 -11.19 -13.28 21.00
N LEU A 199 -11.58 -12.04 20.70
CA LEU A 199 -12.94 -11.62 20.39
C LEU A 199 -13.21 -11.48 18.88
N GLY A 200 -12.17 -11.29 18.09
CA GLY A 200 -12.24 -11.10 16.63
C GLY A 200 -10.87 -10.99 16.01
N HIS A 201 -10.82 -10.96 14.70
CA HIS A 201 -9.57 -10.85 13.97
C HIS A 201 -9.72 -10.25 12.58
N ASP A 202 -8.63 -9.66 12.08
CA ASP A 202 -8.42 -9.37 10.67
C ASP A 202 -7.10 -10.03 10.26
N LEU A 203 -7.17 -11.26 9.80
CA LEU A 203 -6.02 -12.08 9.45
C LEU A 203 -5.97 -12.35 7.95
N PHE A 204 -4.77 -12.23 7.37
CA PHE A 204 -4.53 -12.42 5.95
C PHE A 204 -3.37 -13.40 5.73
N LEU A 205 -3.44 -14.16 4.64
CA LEU A 205 -2.29 -14.94 4.17
C LEU A 205 -1.23 -13.99 3.62
N TYR A 206 0.03 -14.33 3.86
CA TYR A 206 1.12 -13.66 3.20
C TYR A 206 2.15 -14.66 2.65
N ASN A 207 2.77 -14.30 1.53
CA ASN A 207 3.87 -15.04 0.93
C ASN A 207 5.15 -14.81 1.73
N ARG A 208 5.80 -15.89 2.16
CA ARG A 208 7.01 -15.87 2.98
C ARG A 208 8.31 -15.81 2.18
N MET A 209 8.24 -15.87 0.86
CA MET A 209 9.42 -15.72 0.01
C MET A 209 10.04 -14.32 0.24
N PRO A 210 11.34 -14.24 0.56
CA PRO A 210 11.99 -12.95 0.76
C PRO A 210 12.04 -12.17 -0.55
N GLY A 211 11.97 -10.86 -0.47
CA GLY A 211 12.27 -10.01 -1.61
C GLY A 211 13.75 -10.12 -2.02
N THR A 212 14.02 -9.85 -3.27
CA THR A 212 15.38 -9.95 -3.84
C THR A 212 15.66 -8.86 -4.86
N VAL A 213 16.92 -8.45 -4.97
CA VAL A 213 17.45 -7.67 -6.09
C VAL A 213 18.11 -8.67 -7.04
N TRP A 214 17.86 -8.56 -8.34
CA TRP A 214 18.33 -9.48 -9.36
C TRP A 214 18.46 -8.83 -10.73
N GLY A 215 18.91 -9.60 -11.71
CA GLY A 215 19.23 -9.17 -13.06
C GLY A 215 20.73 -9.14 -13.30
N SER A 216 21.17 -8.94 -14.53
CA SER A 216 22.59 -8.97 -14.88
C SER A 216 23.39 -7.80 -14.26
N GLU A 217 22.69 -6.69 -13.96
CA GLU A 217 23.26 -5.48 -13.37
C GLU A 217 22.53 -5.09 -12.08
N GLU A 218 21.80 -6.04 -11.45
CA GLU A 218 20.98 -5.81 -10.26
C GLU A 218 19.90 -4.71 -10.47
N GLU A 219 19.34 -4.68 -11.67
CA GLU A 219 18.39 -3.65 -12.11
C GLU A 219 16.95 -3.88 -11.65
N PHE A 220 16.59 -5.12 -11.24
CA PHE A 220 15.25 -5.48 -10.81
C PHE A 220 15.17 -5.71 -9.30
N VAL A 221 14.05 -5.34 -8.73
CA VAL A 221 13.62 -5.72 -7.38
C VAL A 221 12.34 -6.54 -7.49
N SER A 222 12.31 -7.71 -6.84
CA SER A 222 11.09 -8.51 -6.73
C SER A 222 10.74 -8.76 -5.28
N ALA A 223 9.49 -8.52 -4.94
CA ALA A 223 8.96 -8.71 -3.59
C ALA A 223 7.43 -8.84 -3.63
N PRO A 224 6.81 -9.38 -2.57
CA PRO A 224 5.37 -9.22 -2.37
C PRO A 224 5.02 -7.74 -2.15
N ARG A 225 3.80 -7.31 -2.50
CA ARG A 225 3.23 -6.01 -2.10
C ARG A 225 4.08 -4.78 -2.52
N LEU A 226 4.77 -4.84 -3.66
CA LEU A 226 5.38 -3.65 -4.25
C LEU A 226 4.30 -2.63 -4.56
N ASP A 227 3.17 -3.08 -5.05
CA ASP A 227 1.91 -2.35 -5.12
C ASP A 227 1.21 -2.40 -3.76
N ASP A 228 1.14 -1.31 -2.97
CA ASP A 228 1.72 0.02 -3.28
C ASP A 228 2.76 0.44 -2.21
N LEU A 229 3.31 -0.57 -1.47
CA LEU A 229 4.31 -0.30 -0.43
C LEU A 229 5.58 0.35 -0.98
N GLN A 230 5.85 0.21 -2.28
CA GLN A 230 6.97 0.88 -2.94
C GLN A 230 6.77 2.40 -2.98
N CYS A 231 5.56 2.88 -3.32
CA CYS A 231 5.23 4.30 -3.29
C CYS A 231 5.11 4.82 -1.85
N ALA A 232 4.47 4.06 -0.96
CA ALA A 232 4.35 4.42 0.45
C ALA A 232 5.72 4.59 1.13
N PHE A 233 6.62 3.63 0.93
CA PHE A 233 8.01 3.71 1.41
C PHE A 233 8.74 4.93 0.83
N SER A 234 8.64 5.15 -0.48
CA SER A 234 9.39 6.22 -1.15
C SER A 234 8.93 7.60 -0.68
N SER A 235 7.63 7.81 -0.53
CA SER A 235 7.10 9.09 -0.03
C SER A 235 7.40 9.31 1.46
N MET A 236 7.41 8.24 2.29
CA MET A 236 7.82 8.30 3.69
C MET A 236 9.29 8.72 3.83
N GLU A 237 10.22 8.07 3.12
CA GLU A 237 11.64 8.42 3.14
C GLU A 237 11.85 9.85 2.64
N GLY A 238 11.08 10.29 1.61
CA GLY A 238 11.09 11.66 1.12
C GLY A 238 10.64 12.68 2.17
N LEU A 239 9.57 12.41 2.92
CA LEU A 239 9.09 13.29 3.99
C LEU A 239 10.11 13.40 5.14
N ILE A 240 10.70 12.27 5.54
CA ILE A 240 11.72 12.24 6.61
C ILE A 240 12.97 13.03 6.22
N ALA A 241 13.39 12.92 4.95
CA ALA A 241 14.57 13.62 4.43
C ALA A 241 14.31 15.07 4.02
N GLY A 242 13.05 15.46 3.80
CA GLY A 242 12.65 16.79 3.32
C GLY A 242 13.02 17.89 4.29
N LYS A 243 13.45 19.06 3.74
CA LYS A 243 13.80 20.22 4.56
C LYS A 243 12.62 21.05 5.04
N ASN A 244 11.46 20.88 4.40
CA ASN A 244 10.19 21.52 4.76
C ASN A 244 10.29 23.06 4.96
N GLU A 245 10.69 23.77 3.93
CA GLU A 245 10.91 25.23 4.03
C GLU A 245 9.69 26.07 3.61
N LYS A 246 8.83 25.54 2.72
CA LYS A 246 7.85 26.36 1.98
C LYS A 246 6.40 25.92 2.13
N SER A 247 6.11 24.69 2.49
CA SER A 247 4.75 24.13 2.48
C SER A 247 4.49 23.25 3.70
N ILE A 248 3.23 22.99 4.00
CA ILE A 248 2.85 21.91 4.91
C ILE A 248 2.94 20.61 4.11
N CYS A 249 3.97 19.82 4.38
CA CYS A 249 4.21 18.57 3.68
C CYS A 249 3.40 17.44 4.29
N VAL A 250 2.69 16.66 3.46
CA VAL A 250 1.75 15.62 3.92
C VAL A 250 2.04 14.31 3.19
N HIS A 251 2.38 13.29 3.95
CA HIS A 251 2.43 11.90 3.51
C HIS A 251 1.12 11.23 3.92
N MET A 252 0.39 10.67 2.97
CA MET A 252 -0.89 10.03 3.18
C MET A 252 -0.84 8.60 2.67
N VAL A 253 -1.17 7.64 3.54
CA VAL A 253 -1.32 6.22 3.16
C VAL A 253 -2.69 5.75 3.62
N MET A 254 -3.53 5.36 2.67
CA MET A 254 -4.89 4.88 2.91
C MET A 254 -4.96 3.37 2.84
N ASP A 255 -6.02 2.79 3.40
CA ASP A 255 -6.31 1.38 3.33
C ASP A 255 -7.50 1.10 2.38
N ASN A 256 -7.68 -0.16 2.00
CA ASN A 256 -8.79 -0.67 1.20
C ASN A 256 -8.88 -0.07 -0.23
N GLU A 257 -7.77 0.37 -0.81
CA GLU A 257 -7.71 0.78 -2.22
C GLU A 257 -8.15 -0.37 -3.11
N GLU A 258 -7.61 -1.55 -2.88
CA GLU A 258 -7.79 -2.79 -3.65
C GLU A 258 -9.24 -3.32 -3.67
N VAL A 259 -10.10 -2.77 -2.81
CA VAL A 259 -11.52 -3.11 -2.71
C VAL A 259 -12.43 -1.88 -2.85
N GLY A 260 -11.91 -0.77 -3.39
CA GLY A 260 -12.68 0.39 -3.82
C GLY A 260 -12.75 1.54 -2.83
N SER A 261 -11.89 1.60 -1.81
CA SER A 261 -11.71 2.76 -0.90
C SER A 261 -12.92 3.19 -0.08
N GLY A 262 -14.03 2.43 -0.09
CA GLY A 262 -15.33 2.81 0.48
C GLY A 262 -15.46 2.64 2.00
N THR A 263 -14.37 2.68 2.76
CA THR A 263 -14.34 2.49 4.22
C THR A 263 -13.94 3.78 4.95
N ARG A 264 -14.05 3.80 6.30
CA ARG A 264 -13.65 4.96 7.10
C ARG A 264 -12.15 5.29 7.04
N GLN A 265 -11.31 4.33 6.67
CA GLN A 265 -9.85 4.43 6.50
C GLN A 265 -9.41 4.47 5.03
N GLY A 266 -10.34 4.37 4.08
CA GLY A 266 -10.08 4.45 2.64
C GLY A 266 -10.11 5.86 2.09
N ALA A 267 -9.67 6.02 0.84
CA ALA A 267 -9.56 7.32 0.18
C ALA A 267 -10.91 8.04 -0.03
N ALA A 268 -12.04 7.29 -0.06
CA ALA A 268 -13.39 7.87 -0.11
C ALA A 268 -13.87 8.44 1.23
N SER A 269 -13.11 8.26 2.33
CA SER A 269 -13.46 8.80 3.64
C SER A 269 -13.11 10.28 3.77
N THR A 270 -13.52 10.85 4.88
CA THR A 270 -13.19 12.24 5.24
C THR A 270 -11.82 12.38 5.92
N PHE A 271 -11.01 11.30 6.01
CA PHE A 271 -9.77 11.31 6.79
C PHE A 271 -8.79 12.41 6.34
N LEU A 272 -8.53 12.52 5.03
CA LEU A 272 -7.70 13.61 4.52
C LEU A 272 -8.32 14.98 4.80
N ARG A 273 -9.60 15.19 4.45
CA ARG A 273 -10.31 16.46 4.64
C ARG A 273 -10.25 16.91 6.10
N ASP A 274 -10.59 16.04 7.02
CA ASP A 274 -10.67 16.36 8.44
C ASP A 274 -9.27 16.64 9.02
N THR A 275 -8.24 15.92 8.55
CA THR A 275 -6.85 16.16 8.93
C THR A 275 -6.37 17.53 8.44
N LEU A 276 -6.53 17.85 7.16
CA LEU A 276 -6.10 19.15 6.62
C LEU A 276 -6.85 20.32 7.27
N LEU A 277 -8.15 20.17 7.54
CA LEU A 277 -8.94 21.16 8.25
C LEU A 277 -8.44 21.36 9.69
N ARG A 278 -8.16 20.28 10.42
CA ARG A 278 -7.63 20.35 11.79
C ARG A 278 -6.24 20.97 11.84
N ILE A 279 -5.38 20.71 10.86
CA ILE A 279 -4.08 21.41 10.74
C ILE A 279 -4.31 22.92 10.58
N ASN A 280 -5.18 23.31 9.65
CA ASN A 280 -5.48 24.72 9.39
C ASN A 280 -6.03 25.42 10.63
N LEU A 281 -7.01 24.83 11.33
CA LEU A 281 -7.59 25.38 12.56
C LEU A 281 -6.57 25.41 13.71
N GLY A 282 -5.74 24.37 13.86
CA GLY A 282 -4.69 24.30 14.87
C GLY A 282 -3.60 25.37 14.68
N LEU A 283 -3.41 25.87 13.47
CA LEU A 283 -2.54 27.01 13.14
C LEU A 283 -3.26 28.37 13.32
N GLY A 284 -4.47 28.39 13.89
CA GLY A 284 -5.24 29.62 14.16
C GLY A 284 -5.90 30.25 12.93
N ARG A 285 -6.11 29.49 11.85
CA ARG A 285 -6.68 29.96 10.58
C ARG A 285 -8.17 29.66 10.49
N SER A 286 -8.89 30.49 9.75
CA SER A 286 -10.33 30.34 9.50
C SER A 286 -10.66 29.21 8.54
N TYR A 287 -11.95 28.88 8.41
CA TYR A 287 -12.43 27.95 7.37
C TYR A 287 -12.25 28.52 5.95
N GLU A 288 -12.36 29.86 5.78
CA GLU A 288 -12.09 30.51 4.51
C GLU A 288 -10.62 30.34 4.10
N ASP A 289 -9.68 30.49 5.07
CA ASP A 289 -8.26 30.24 4.83
C ASP A 289 -8.00 28.78 4.41
N TYR A 290 -8.74 27.83 4.98
CA TYR A 290 -8.68 26.43 4.57
C TYR A 290 -9.06 26.23 3.10
N LEU A 291 -10.16 26.84 2.65
CA LEU A 291 -10.58 26.75 1.25
C LEU A 291 -9.57 27.39 0.30
N ILE A 292 -8.98 28.51 0.69
CA ILE A 292 -7.90 29.17 -0.05
C ILE A 292 -6.67 28.27 -0.14
N SER A 293 -6.31 27.62 0.99
CA SER A 293 -5.17 26.69 1.07
C SER A 293 -5.36 25.51 0.11
N LEU A 294 -6.56 24.90 0.06
CA LEU A 294 -6.84 23.80 -0.86
C LEU A 294 -6.66 24.21 -2.32
N ALA A 295 -7.13 25.42 -2.70
CA ALA A 295 -7.01 25.92 -4.07
C ALA A 295 -5.55 26.16 -4.51
N LYS A 296 -4.63 26.39 -3.57
CA LYS A 296 -3.19 26.59 -3.81
C LYS A 296 -2.38 25.30 -3.73
N SER A 297 -2.96 24.23 -3.18
CA SER A 297 -2.25 22.99 -2.84
C SER A 297 -2.14 22.05 -4.04
N PHE A 298 -1.21 21.09 -3.93
CA PHE A 298 -0.95 20.11 -4.96
C PHE A 298 -0.81 18.71 -4.34
N MET A 299 -1.43 17.72 -5.00
CA MET A 299 -1.34 16.32 -4.59
C MET A 299 -0.71 15.47 -5.70
N ILE A 300 0.20 14.61 -5.31
CA ILE A 300 0.71 13.49 -6.11
C ILE A 300 0.02 12.23 -5.58
N SER A 301 -0.87 11.65 -6.38
CA SER A 301 -1.46 10.34 -6.13
C SER A 301 -0.52 9.30 -6.74
N ALA A 302 0.19 8.59 -5.88
CA ALA A 302 1.20 7.62 -6.24
C ALA A 302 0.70 6.21 -5.98
N ASP A 303 0.64 5.42 -7.04
CA ASP A 303 0.17 4.04 -7.06
C ASP A 303 0.83 3.35 -8.26
N ASN A 304 1.43 2.17 -8.09
CA ASN A 304 2.27 1.56 -9.11
C ASN A 304 1.59 1.46 -10.48
N ALA A 305 2.36 1.45 -11.55
CA ALA A 305 1.90 1.45 -12.93
C ALA A 305 2.33 0.17 -13.67
N HIS A 306 1.53 -0.27 -14.64
CA HIS A 306 1.93 -1.39 -15.50
C HIS A 306 3.11 -1.00 -16.40
N ALA A 307 4.22 -1.72 -16.30
CA ALA A 307 5.29 -1.66 -17.30
C ALA A 307 4.89 -2.44 -18.56
N ILE A 308 5.53 -2.10 -19.69
CA ILE A 308 5.43 -2.95 -20.89
C ILE A 308 5.93 -4.36 -20.57
N HIS A 309 5.07 -5.36 -20.84
CA HIS A 309 5.43 -6.75 -20.56
C HIS A 309 6.32 -7.32 -21.69
N PRO A 310 7.48 -7.92 -21.38
CA PRO A 310 8.43 -8.35 -22.40
C PRO A 310 7.87 -9.39 -23.38
N ASN A 311 6.95 -10.24 -22.92
CA ASN A 311 6.34 -11.30 -23.75
C ASN A 311 4.97 -10.91 -24.33
N TYR A 312 4.38 -9.77 -23.89
CA TYR A 312 3.04 -9.32 -24.31
C TYR A 312 3.01 -7.82 -24.58
N PRO A 313 3.92 -7.29 -25.44
CA PRO A 313 4.00 -5.84 -25.68
C PRO A 313 2.72 -5.26 -26.30
N GLU A 314 1.94 -6.08 -26.97
CA GLU A 314 0.65 -5.69 -27.56
C GLU A 314 -0.45 -5.41 -26.52
N LYS A 315 -0.25 -5.74 -25.25
CA LYS A 315 -1.18 -5.42 -24.15
C LYS A 315 -1.06 -3.98 -23.68
N ALA A 316 0.05 -3.31 -23.99
CA ALA A 316 0.23 -1.89 -23.71
C ALA A 316 -0.26 -1.00 -24.86
N ASP A 317 -0.45 0.29 -24.61
CA ASP A 317 -0.65 1.29 -25.68
C ASP A 317 0.54 1.27 -26.64
N PRO A 318 0.37 1.47 -27.95
CA PRO A 318 1.46 1.34 -28.91
C PRO A 318 2.56 2.39 -28.76
N VAL A 319 2.31 3.51 -28.07
CA VAL A 319 3.24 4.64 -27.92
C VAL A 319 3.50 4.99 -26.44
N ASN A 320 2.43 5.08 -25.62
CA ASN A 320 2.51 5.52 -24.23
C ASN A 320 2.64 4.33 -23.27
N ARG A 321 3.80 3.71 -23.24
CA ARG A 321 4.05 2.46 -22.50
C ARG A 321 5.34 2.56 -21.67
N PRO A 322 5.23 2.59 -20.33
CA PRO A 322 6.38 2.72 -19.47
C PRO A 322 7.30 1.50 -19.50
N HIS A 323 8.59 1.78 -19.37
CA HIS A 323 9.64 0.79 -19.16
C HIS A 323 10.16 0.86 -17.73
N ILE A 324 10.50 -0.28 -17.15
CA ILE A 324 11.17 -0.36 -15.86
C ILE A 324 12.52 0.37 -15.91
N ASN A 325 12.86 1.11 -14.85
CA ASN A 325 14.08 1.92 -14.72
C ASN A 325 14.23 3.10 -15.69
N ALA A 326 13.17 3.47 -16.40
CA ALA A 326 13.19 4.61 -17.30
C ALA A 326 12.49 5.85 -16.70
N GLY A 327 12.09 5.79 -15.45
CA GLY A 327 11.52 6.90 -14.68
C GLY A 327 10.05 6.74 -14.33
N ILE A 328 9.52 7.70 -13.60
CA ILE A 328 8.19 7.68 -13.02
C ILE A 328 7.12 7.83 -14.12
N ALA A 329 6.10 6.98 -14.12
CA ALA A 329 5.02 7.04 -15.10
C ALA A 329 3.92 8.02 -14.67
N VAL A 330 3.63 9.03 -15.47
CA VAL A 330 2.46 9.91 -15.33
C VAL A 330 1.26 9.23 -15.99
N LYS A 331 0.21 8.96 -15.21
CA LYS A 331 -0.96 8.21 -15.65
C LYS A 331 -2.03 9.15 -16.20
N TYR A 332 -2.56 8.89 -17.41
CA TYR A 332 -3.65 9.64 -18.02
C TYR A 332 -4.82 8.73 -18.37
N ASN A 333 -6.03 9.23 -18.18
CA ASN A 333 -7.25 8.51 -18.60
C ASN A 333 -8.35 9.49 -19.01
N ALA A 334 -8.85 9.36 -20.23
CA ALA A 334 -9.92 10.23 -20.76
C ALA A 334 -11.24 10.12 -19.98
N ASN A 335 -11.49 8.97 -19.33
CA ASN A 335 -12.67 8.75 -18.48
C ASN A 335 -12.46 9.18 -17.03
N GLN A 336 -11.36 9.93 -16.75
CA GLN A 336 -11.02 10.44 -15.41
C GLN A 336 -10.94 9.37 -14.32
N LYS A 337 -10.45 8.18 -14.68
CA LYS A 337 -10.05 7.17 -13.71
C LYS A 337 -8.74 7.53 -13.03
N TYR A 338 -7.97 8.41 -13.65
CA TYR A 338 -6.83 9.14 -13.11
C TYR A 338 -7.14 10.63 -13.19
N CYS A 339 -6.78 11.42 -12.17
CA CYS A 339 -7.07 12.85 -12.08
C CYS A 339 -6.19 13.72 -12.97
N THR A 340 -5.10 13.16 -13.51
CA THR A 340 -4.11 13.92 -14.28
C THR A 340 -4.76 14.70 -15.41
N ASP A 341 -4.48 15.99 -15.44
CA ASP A 341 -4.80 16.90 -16.53
C ASP A 341 -3.54 17.60 -17.09
N GLY A 342 -3.72 18.50 -18.03
CA GLY A 342 -2.61 19.22 -18.65
C GLY A 342 -1.81 20.08 -17.67
N ILE A 343 -2.47 20.65 -16.65
CA ILE A 343 -1.85 21.54 -15.65
C ILE A 343 -1.06 20.72 -14.66
N SER A 344 -1.68 19.72 -14.04
CA SER A 344 -1.04 18.87 -13.03
C SER A 344 0.14 18.09 -13.61
N ALA A 345 0.00 17.60 -14.84
CA ALA A 345 1.10 16.96 -15.57
C ALA A 345 2.28 17.89 -15.86
N ALA A 346 1.99 19.15 -16.24
CA ALA A 346 3.05 20.12 -16.49
C ALA A 346 3.84 20.45 -15.22
N LEU A 347 3.13 20.68 -14.10
CA LEU A 347 3.75 20.90 -12.79
C LEU A 347 4.62 19.72 -12.35
N PHE A 348 4.13 18.49 -12.51
CA PHE A 348 4.90 17.30 -12.17
C PHE A 348 6.13 17.11 -13.05
N LYS A 349 6.05 17.42 -14.35
CA LYS A 349 7.21 17.36 -15.26
C LYS A 349 8.29 18.37 -14.88
N GLU A 350 7.91 19.58 -14.47
CA GLU A 350 8.89 20.57 -13.97
C GLU A 350 9.51 20.10 -12.65
N LEU A 351 8.73 19.51 -11.73
CA LEU A 351 9.24 18.90 -10.50
C LEU A 351 10.25 17.77 -10.81
N CYS A 352 9.98 16.92 -11.80
CA CYS A 352 10.94 15.89 -12.24
C CYS A 352 12.26 16.49 -12.73
N LYS A 353 12.22 17.60 -13.47
CA LYS A 353 13.43 18.30 -13.92
C LYS A 353 14.20 18.89 -12.75
N GLU A 354 13.51 19.51 -11.78
CA GLU A 354 14.11 20.03 -10.55
C GLU A 354 14.78 18.93 -9.75
N ALA A 355 14.10 17.80 -9.59
CA ALA A 355 14.64 16.62 -8.94
C ALA A 355 15.73 15.91 -9.75
N GLY A 356 15.92 16.22 -11.02
CA GLY A 356 16.84 15.51 -11.93
C GLY A 356 16.51 14.04 -12.05
N VAL A 357 15.20 13.72 -12.20
CA VAL A 357 14.68 12.38 -12.46
C VAL A 357 13.89 12.35 -13.78
N SER A 358 13.81 11.18 -14.40
CA SER A 358 13.05 11.01 -15.63
C SER A 358 11.58 10.73 -15.33
N CYS A 359 10.68 11.13 -16.23
CA CYS A 359 9.29 10.68 -16.23
C CYS A 359 8.87 10.15 -17.59
N GLN A 360 7.89 9.27 -17.57
CA GLN A 360 7.30 8.61 -18.73
C GLN A 360 5.79 8.89 -18.78
N VAL A 361 5.12 8.43 -19.82
CA VAL A 361 3.66 8.55 -19.95
C VAL A 361 3.05 7.14 -19.97
N TYR A 362 1.99 6.97 -19.18
CA TYR A 362 1.14 5.78 -19.17
C TYR A 362 -0.27 6.14 -19.62
N VAL A 363 -0.78 5.39 -20.58
CA VAL A 363 -2.18 5.41 -21.01
C VAL A 363 -2.62 3.96 -21.24
N ASN A 364 -3.82 3.61 -20.84
CA ASN A 364 -4.38 2.29 -21.19
C ASN A 364 -4.59 2.17 -22.69
N ARG A 365 -4.51 0.96 -23.24
CA ARG A 365 -5.02 0.71 -24.59
C ARG A 365 -6.48 1.16 -24.68
N SER A 366 -6.88 1.74 -25.80
CA SER A 366 -8.23 2.29 -25.99
C SER A 366 -9.37 1.26 -25.85
N ASP A 367 -9.05 -0.02 -26.01
CA ASP A 367 -9.97 -1.17 -25.90
C ASP A 367 -9.91 -1.86 -24.52
N VAL A 368 -9.11 -1.32 -23.56
CA VAL A 368 -8.96 -1.85 -22.20
C VAL A 368 -9.43 -0.81 -21.20
N ALA A 369 -10.35 -1.19 -20.34
CA ALA A 369 -10.75 -0.34 -19.20
C ALA A 369 -9.60 -0.21 -18.20
N GLY A 370 -9.25 1.00 -17.83
CA GLY A 370 -8.30 1.27 -16.74
C GLY A 370 -8.92 1.00 -15.37
N GLY A 371 -8.06 0.68 -14.40
CA GLY A 371 -8.41 0.72 -12.98
C GLY A 371 -8.63 2.16 -12.51
N SER A 372 -9.13 2.34 -11.29
CA SER A 372 -9.16 3.61 -10.58
C SER A 372 -7.99 3.67 -9.60
N THR A 373 -7.67 4.86 -9.11
CA THR A 373 -6.63 5.09 -8.09
C THR A 373 -7.18 5.94 -6.95
N LEU A 374 -6.35 6.17 -5.95
CA LEU A 374 -6.67 7.03 -4.79
C LEU A 374 -7.07 8.44 -5.20
N GLY A 375 -6.43 9.02 -6.23
CA GLY A 375 -6.53 10.42 -6.59
C GLY A 375 -7.95 10.85 -6.95
N ASN A 376 -8.60 10.17 -7.89
CA ASN A 376 -9.94 10.52 -8.32
C ASN A 376 -10.99 10.25 -7.23
N ILE A 377 -10.76 9.27 -6.36
CA ILE A 377 -11.64 8.96 -5.23
C ILE A 377 -11.48 10.03 -4.14
N SER A 378 -10.26 10.33 -3.72
CA SER A 378 -9.96 11.34 -2.70
C SER A 378 -10.45 12.72 -3.09
N ASN A 379 -10.35 13.10 -4.38
CA ASN A 379 -10.85 14.38 -4.89
C ASN A 379 -12.37 14.56 -4.77
N THR A 380 -13.14 13.52 -4.53
CA THR A 380 -14.57 13.63 -4.20
C THR A 380 -14.80 14.19 -2.79
N GLN A 381 -13.81 14.10 -1.91
CA GLN A 381 -13.85 14.59 -0.52
C GLN A 381 -13.06 15.88 -0.34
N VAL A 382 -11.92 16.00 -1.01
CA VAL A 382 -11.02 17.16 -0.97
C VAL A 382 -10.56 17.47 -2.39
N ALA A 383 -11.18 18.47 -3.01
CA ALA A 383 -10.88 18.84 -4.39
C ALA A 383 -9.52 19.56 -4.47
N LEU A 384 -8.50 18.85 -4.93
CA LEU A 384 -7.13 19.33 -5.07
C LEU A 384 -6.67 19.25 -6.53
N ASN A 385 -5.76 20.12 -6.93
CA ASN A 385 -5.00 19.92 -8.16
C ASN A 385 -4.12 18.69 -7.99
N THR A 386 -4.39 17.61 -8.75
CA THR A 386 -3.81 16.28 -8.53
C THR A 386 -3.23 15.70 -9.80
N VAL A 387 -2.04 15.10 -9.67
CA VAL A 387 -1.44 14.25 -10.70
C VAL A 387 -1.42 12.80 -10.20
N ASP A 388 -1.83 11.86 -11.05
CA ASP A 388 -1.65 10.43 -10.81
C ASP A 388 -0.35 9.94 -11.45
N ILE A 389 0.48 9.32 -10.64
CA ILE A 389 1.76 8.75 -11.08
C ILE A 389 1.89 7.29 -10.60
N GLY A 390 2.89 6.59 -11.12
CA GLY A 390 3.23 5.28 -10.59
C GLY A 390 4.61 4.81 -10.99
N LEU A 391 5.15 3.88 -10.22
CA LEU A 391 6.40 3.22 -10.54
C LEU A 391 6.10 2.01 -11.45
N PRO A 392 6.80 1.89 -12.62
CA PRO A 392 6.54 0.80 -13.54
C PRO A 392 6.88 -0.57 -12.95
N GLN A 393 5.92 -1.51 -12.98
CA GLN A 393 6.12 -2.88 -12.49
C GLN A 393 5.51 -3.94 -13.42
N LEU A 394 5.96 -5.17 -13.24
CA LEU A 394 5.42 -6.39 -13.84
C LEU A 394 4.73 -7.24 -12.79
N ALA A 395 3.80 -8.07 -13.22
CA ALA A 395 3.07 -9.02 -12.39
C ALA A 395 2.33 -8.33 -11.21
N MET A 396 1.80 -7.11 -11.42
CA MET A 396 0.94 -6.42 -10.45
C MET A 396 -0.15 -7.35 -9.92
N HIS A 397 -0.41 -7.31 -8.60
CA HIS A 397 -1.36 -8.20 -7.90
C HIS A 397 -0.94 -9.68 -7.80
N SER A 398 0.31 -10.00 -8.18
CA SER A 398 0.92 -11.28 -7.81
C SER A 398 1.37 -11.25 -6.35
N PRO A 399 1.35 -12.38 -5.62
CA PRO A 399 2.03 -12.43 -4.32
C PRO A 399 3.57 -12.27 -4.42
N TYR A 400 4.11 -12.02 -5.61
CA TYR A 400 5.53 -11.73 -5.85
C TYR A 400 5.67 -10.93 -7.17
N GLU A 401 5.83 -9.63 -7.05
CA GLU A 401 5.84 -8.64 -8.12
C GLU A 401 7.27 -8.24 -8.50
N THR A 402 7.45 -7.51 -9.60
CA THR A 402 8.78 -7.09 -10.08
C THR A 402 8.75 -5.64 -10.53
N ALA A 403 9.66 -4.82 -10.00
CA ALA A 403 9.82 -3.40 -10.35
C ALA A 403 11.29 -3.03 -10.58
N GLY A 404 11.54 -1.74 -10.84
CA GLY A 404 12.88 -1.20 -11.05
C GLY A 404 13.53 -0.70 -9.77
N VAL A 405 14.79 -1.06 -9.54
CA VAL A 405 15.61 -0.52 -8.44
C VAL A 405 15.80 0.99 -8.59
N LYS A 406 16.08 1.46 -9.82
CA LYS A 406 16.29 2.88 -10.10
C LYS A 406 15.03 3.70 -9.90
N ASP A 407 13.86 3.19 -10.29
CA ASP A 407 12.59 3.91 -10.18
C ASP A 407 12.25 4.20 -8.70
N THR A 408 12.54 3.25 -7.78
CA THR A 408 12.43 3.48 -6.33
C THR A 408 13.31 4.63 -5.87
N CYS A 409 14.59 4.63 -6.27
CA CYS A 409 15.53 5.69 -5.91
C CYS A 409 15.09 7.05 -6.45
N ASP A 410 14.62 7.08 -7.70
CA ASP A 410 14.14 8.30 -8.35
C ASP A 410 12.92 8.86 -7.62
N PHE A 411 12.01 8.02 -7.17
CA PHE A 411 10.82 8.51 -6.46
C PHE A 411 11.14 8.99 -5.04
N VAL A 412 12.03 8.33 -4.30
CA VAL A 412 12.53 8.85 -3.00
C VAL A 412 13.16 10.24 -3.20
N LYS A 413 13.98 10.40 -4.24
CA LYS A 413 14.64 11.68 -4.57
C LYS A 413 13.61 12.77 -4.92
N LEU A 414 12.65 12.46 -5.79
CA LEU A 414 11.57 13.37 -6.18
C LEU A 414 10.73 13.80 -4.98
N ALA A 415 10.32 12.83 -4.12
CA ALA A 415 9.56 13.12 -2.93
C ALA A 415 10.31 14.06 -1.97
N GLY A 416 11.62 13.87 -1.80
CA GLY A 416 12.46 14.77 -1.01
C GLY A 416 12.52 16.20 -1.55
N VAL A 417 12.52 16.38 -2.87
CA VAL A 417 12.45 17.71 -3.53
C VAL A 417 11.06 18.32 -3.41
N PHE A 418 10.02 17.53 -3.57
CA PHE A 418 8.62 17.99 -3.45
C PHE A 418 8.29 18.46 -2.03
N TYR A 419 8.91 17.89 -1.03
CA TYR A 419 8.75 18.22 0.39
C TYR A 419 9.77 19.26 0.92
N ALA A 420 10.59 19.84 0.04
CA ALA A 420 11.61 20.83 0.43
C ALA A 420 11.10 22.29 0.55
#